data_0e83b95c31aee04b8c824a845e7d1c67
#
_entry.id   0e83b95c31aee04b8c824a845e7d1c67
#
_cell.length_a   1.000
_cell.length_b   1.000
_cell.length_c   1.000
_cell.angle_alpha   90.00
_cell.angle_beta   90.00
_cell.angle_gamma   90.00
#
_symmetry.space_group_name_H-M   'P 1'
#
loop_
_entity.id
_entity.type
_entity.pdbx_description
1 polymer ?
#
loop_
_entity_poly.entity_id
_entity_poly.type
_entity_poly.pdbx_seq_one_letter_code
_entity_poly.pdbx_strand_id
1 'polypeptide(L)' 'MGKMSDISIRLDEMKENLYNYGFTNENFIQECKLLCELGFVDEVKGIIWEYENFLYNEGSAP' A
#
# COMPACT_ATOMS: atom_id res chain seq x y z
N MET A 1 6.87 -6.14 21.19
CA MET A 1 6.94 -7.13 20.15
C MET A 1 5.74 -7.11 19.21
N GLY A 2 4.54 -7.16 19.74
CA GLY A 2 3.37 -7.23 18.89
C GLY A 2 3.08 -5.98 18.08
N LYS A 3 3.51 -4.83 18.57
CA LYS A 3 3.13 -3.57 17.92
C LYS A 3 3.74 -3.43 16.55
N MET A 4 5.00 -3.77 16.42
CA MET A 4 5.66 -3.67 15.12
C MET A 4 5.07 -4.68 14.15
N SER A 5 4.71 -5.85 14.65
CA SER A 5 4.07 -6.85 13.82
C SER A 5 2.72 -6.34 13.29
N ASP A 6 1.98 -5.64 14.15
CA ASP A 6 0.68 -5.14 13.73
C ASP A 6 0.81 -4.17 12.54
N ILE A 7 1.78 -3.27 12.62
CA ILE A 7 1.99 -2.32 11.53
C ILE A 7 2.43 -3.02 10.27
N SER A 8 3.33 -3.98 10.41
CA SER A 8 3.78 -4.74 9.23
C SER A 8 2.62 -5.46 8.55
N ILE A 9 1.76 -6.05 9.35
CA ILE A 9 0.60 -6.75 8.82
C ILE A 9 -0.32 -5.78 8.08
N ARG A 10 -0.55 -4.61 8.67
CA ARG A 10 -1.40 -3.61 8.03
C ARG A 10 -0.83 -3.15 6.71
N LEU A 11 0.47 -2.91 6.67
CA LEU A 11 1.11 -2.49 5.43
C LEU A 11 1.03 -3.59 4.38
N ASP A 12 1.21 -4.84 4.79
CA ASP A 12 1.09 -5.96 3.87
C ASP A 12 -0.32 -6.06 3.31
N GLU A 13 -1.31 -5.91 4.16
CA GLU A 13 -2.70 -5.99 3.72
C GLU A 13 -3.04 -4.86 2.75
N MET A 14 -2.57 -3.66 3.07
CA MET A 14 -2.78 -2.52 2.18
C MET A 14 -2.15 -2.79 0.81
N LYS A 15 -0.93 -3.30 0.83
CA LYS A 15 -0.23 -3.61 -0.41
C LYS A 15 -0.97 -4.68 -1.20
N GLU A 16 -1.44 -5.73 -0.53
CA GLU A 16 -2.19 -6.78 -1.20
C GLU A 16 -3.46 -6.23 -1.84
N ASN A 17 -4.19 -5.42 -1.09
CA ASN A 17 -5.41 -4.84 -1.64
C ASN A 17 -5.12 -4.00 -2.85
N LEU A 18 -4.05 -3.22 -2.80
CA LEU A 18 -3.67 -2.37 -3.91
C LEU A 18 -3.33 -3.20 -5.15
N TYR A 19 -2.52 -4.24 -4.98
CA TYR A 19 -2.11 -5.05 -6.11
C TYR A 19 -3.25 -5.88 -6.67
N ASN A 20 -4.19 -6.29 -5.83
CA ASN A 20 -5.31 -7.11 -6.28
C ASN A 20 -6.45 -6.30 -6.85
N TYR A 21 -6.72 -5.13 -6.29
CA TYR A 21 -7.93 -4.38 -6.63
C TYR A 21 -7.65 -2.98 -7.16
N GLY A 22 -6.48 -2.43 -6.90
CA GLY A 22 -6.13 -1.13 -7.43
C GLY A 22 -6.46 0.01 -6.47
N PHE A 23 -6.29 1.24 -6.98
CA PHE A 23 -6.42 2.43 -6.15
C PHE A 23 -7.85 2.70 -5.70
N THR A 24 -8.82 2.16 -6.39
CA THR A 24 -10.23 2.43 -6.08
C THR A 24 -10.79 1.52 -5.00
N ASN A 25 -10.01 0.58 -4.52
CA ASN A 25 -10.47 -0.33 -3.47
C ASN A 25 -10.68 0.41 -2.17
N GLU A 26 -11.86 0.26 -1.59
CA GLU A 26 -12.20 0.99 -0.37
C GLU A 26 -11.31 0.58 0.81
N ASN A 27 -11.02 -0.71 0.91
CA ASN A 27 -10.16 -1.17 1.99
C ASN A 27 -8.78 -0.54 1.89
N PHE A 28 -8.25 -0.48 0.68
CA PHE A 28 -6.96 0.17 0.46
C PHE A 28 -7.00 1.64 0.86
N ILE A 29 -8.05 2.34 0.45
CA ILE A 29 -8.18 3.76 0.74
C ILE A 29 -8.27 3.99 2.25
N GLN A 30 -9.05 3.18 2.94
CA GLN A 30 -9.19 3.32 4.38
C GLN A 30 -7.89 3.03 5.11
N GLU A 31 -7.17 2.01 4.68
CA GLU A 31 -5.88 1.71 5.29
C GLU A 31 -4.89 2.83 5.05
N CYS A 32 -4.90 3.40 3.86
CA CYS A 32 -4.03 4.54 3.57
C CYS A 32 -4.31 5.70 4.51
N LYS A 33 -5.58 6.03 4.70
CA LYS A 33 -5.95 7.12 5.59
C LYS A 33 -5.50 6.85 7.01
N LEU A 34 -5.78 5.65 7.49
CA LEU A 34 -5.44 5.29 8.86
C LEU A 34 -3.94 5.34 9.09
N LEU A 35 -3.18 4.75 8.18
CA LEU A 35 -1.74 4.71 8.33
C LEU A 35 -1.13 6.10 8.23
N CYS A 36 -1.66 6.96 7.37
CA CYS A 36 -1.19 8.33 7.28
C CYS A 36 -1.46 9.08 8.58
N GLU A 37 -2.61 8.85 9.18
CA GLU A 37 -2.95 9.50 10.44
C GLU A 37 -2.02 9.03 11.56
N LEU A 38 -1.60 7.79 11.51
CA LEU A 38 -0.68 7.25 12.50
C LEU A 38 0.77 7.70 12.28
N GLY A 39 1.05 8.37 11.19
CA GLY A 39 2.38 8.87 10.92
C GLY A 39 3.20 8.02 9.97
N PHE A 40 2.60 7.05 9.31
CA PHE A 40 3.32 6.16 8.40
C PHE A 40 3.19 6.60 6.94
N VAL A 41 3.24 7.92 6.73
CA VAL A 41 3.07 8.47 5.39
C VAL A 41 4.16 7.97 4.44
N ASP A 42 5.39 7.90 4.94
CA ASP A 42 6.51 7.48 4.09
C ASP A 42 6.32 6.03 3.61
N GLU A 43 5.88 5.17 4.51
CA GLU A 43 5.64 3.78 4.15
C GLU A 43 4.52 3.67 3.12
N VAL A 44 3.46 4.42 3.32
CA VAL A 44 2.35 4.43 2.37
C VAL A 44 2.82 4.91 1.01
N LYS A 45 3.57 6.00 0.99
CA LYS A 45 4.10 6.53 -0.27
C LYS A 45 4.99 5.52 -0.97
N GLY A 46 5.81 4.81 -0.21
CA GLY A 46 6.68 3.80 -0.79
C GLY A 46 5.92 2.69 -1.48
N ILE A 47 4.86 2.24 -0.84
CA ILE A 47 4.04 1.18 -1.41
C ILE A 47 3.35 1.66 -2.70
N ILE A 48 2.82 2.87 -2.68
CA ILE A 48 2.16 3.42 -3.85
C ILE A 48 3.17 3.58 -4.99
N TRP A 49 4.36 4.08 -4.66
CA TRP A 49 5.40 4.26 -5.66
C TRP A 49 5.80 2.94 -6.29
N GLU A 50 5.94 1.91 -5.47
CA GLU A 50 6.29 0.59 -5.98
C GLU A 50 5.21 0.05 -6.91
N TYR A 51 3.95 0.26 -6.53
CA TYR A 51 2.85 -0.20 -7.36
C TYR A 51 2.82 0.52 -8.70
N GLU A 52 3.05 1.83 -8.68
CA GLU A 52 3.08 2.61 -9.91
C GLU A 52 4.21 2.14 -10.82
N ASN A 53 5.37 1.86 -10.25
CA ASN A 53 6.48 1.32 -11.03
C ASN A 53 6.15 -0.05 -11.59
N PHE A 54 5.47 -0.86 -10.80
CA PHE A 54 5.03 -2.17 -11.26
C PHE A 54 4.10 -2.04 -12.46
N LEU A 55 3.15 -1.14 -12.39
CA LEU A 55 2.24 -0.91 -13.51
C LEU A 55 2.97 -0.39 -14.74
N TYR A 56 3.88 0.54 -14.51
CA TYR A 56 4.64 1.12 -15.61
C TYR A 56 5.45 0.05 -16.34
N ASN A 57 6.12 -0.78 -15.57
CA ASN A 57 6.94 -1.84 -16.17
C ASN A 57 6.07 -2.85 -16.92
N GLU A 58 4.93 -3.18 -16.34
CA GLU A 58 4.02 -4.10 -17.00
C GLU A 58 3.48 -3.51 -18.30
N GLY A 59 3.07 -2.24 -18.20
CA GLY A 59 2.47 -1.60 -19.35
C GLY A 59 3.43 -1.31 -20.47
N SER A 60 4.71 -1.12 -20.15
CA SER A 60 5.69 -0.77 -21.15
C SER A 60 6.40 -1.99 -21.72
N ALA A 61 6.12 -3.17 -21.21
CA ALA A 61 6.74 -4.38 -21.74
C ALA A 61 6.34 -4.56 -23.18
N PRO A 62 7.29 -4.71 -24.07
CA PRO A 62 7.01 -4.85 -25.51
C PRO A 62 6.35 -6.17 -25.85
#